data_3ba0dabd392deefaf89bce076937b05e
#
_entry.id   3ba0dabd392deefaf89bce076937b05e
#
_cell.length_a   1.000
_cell.length_b   1.000
_cell.length_c   1.000
_cell.angle_alpha   90.00
_cell.angle_beta   90.00
_cell.angle_gamma   90.00
#
_symmetry.space_group_name_H-M   'P 1'
#
loop_
_entity.id
_entity.type
_entity.pdbx_description
1 polymer ?
#
loop_
_entity_poly.entity_id
_entity_poly.type
_entity_poly.pdbx_seq_one_letter_code
_entity_poly.pdbx_strand_id
1 'polypeptide(L)' 'MNHAAHHPTLLRLPAWFGFPEERALPLAPDAYALEEVSPDWWEVRAKRSGELIYSGLGPVQVVRSTAPF' A
#
# COMPACT_ATOMS: atom_id res chain seq x y z
N MET A 1 2.24 27.01 -8.10
CA MET A 1 2.41 26.31 -7.88
C MET A 1 2.57 25.40 -8.31
N ASN A 2 2.89 25.03 -8.29
CA ASN A 2 3.11 24.17 -8.71
C ASN A 2 2.64 23.26 -8.45
N HIS A 3 2.34 22.95 -8.99
CA HIS A 3 2.17 21.93 -8.67
C HIS A 3 3.00 20.99 -9.08
N ALA A 4 3.73 20.80 -8.61
CA ALA A 4 4.60 19.65 -8.74
C ALA A 4 3.81 18.41 -8.98
N ALA A 5 4.37 17.48 -9.74
CA ALA A 5 3.71 16.22 -9.97
C ALA A 5 3.39 15.52 -8.65
N HIS A 6 2.16 15.07 -8.51
CA HIS A 6 1.71 14.36 -7.33
C HIS A 6 1.92 12.87 -7.54
N HIS A 7 2.71 12.26 -6.66
CA HIS A 7 3.00 10.82 -6.73
C HIS A 7 2.25 10.14 -5.60
N PRO A 8 1.13 9.47 -5.89
CA PRO A 8 0.35 8.84 -4.83
C PRO A 8 1.06 7.64 -4.22
N THR A 9 0.66 7.32 -2.99
CA THR A 9 1.05 6.10 -2.33
C THR A 9 0.20 4.96 -2.86
N LEU A 10 0.82 3.85 -3.20
CA LEU A 10 0.10 2.68 -3.71
C LEU A 10 0.33 1.48 -2.81
N LEU A 11 -0.75 0.80 -2.50
CA LEU A 11 -0.73 -0.53 -1.88
C LEU A 11 -0.78 -1.55 -3.00
N ARG A 12 0.29 -2.33 -3.14
CA ARG A 12 0.38 -3.38 -4.15
C ARG A 12 0.07 -4.72 -3.53
N LEU A 13 -0.91 -5.39 -4.09
CA LEU A 13 -1.38 -6.68 -3.64
C LEU A 13 -0.90 -7.78 -4.59
N PRO A 14 -0.91 -9.05 -4.13
CA PRO A 14 -0.48 -10.15 -5.00
C PRO A 14 -1.29 -10.21 -6.28
N ALA A 15 -0.62 -10.58 -7.36
CA ALA A 15 -1.27 -10.72 -8.66
C ALA A 15 -2.02 -12.04 -8.71
N TRP A 16 -3.31 -11.96 -8.94
CA TRP A 16 -4.13 -13.11 -9.28
C TRP A 16 -4.42 -13.06 -10.78
N PHE A 17 -4.33 -14.18 -11.44
CA PHE A 17 -4.61 -14.27 -12.88
C PHE A 17 -3.72 -13.33 -13.72
N GLY A 18 -2.50 -13.05 -13.22
CA GLY A 18 -1.54 -12.26 -13.97
C GLY A 18 -1.67 -10.74 -13.85
N PHE A 19 -2.64 -10.25 -13.09
CA PHE A 19 -2.84 -8.80 -12.96
C PHE A 19 -2.66 -8.38 -11.51
N PRO A 20 -1.60 -7.62 -11.20
CA PRO A 20 -1.44 -7.08 -9.85
C PRO A 20 -2.53 -6.06 -9.56
N GLU A 21 -3.03 -6.10 -8.34
CA GLU A 21 -3.98 -5.11 -7.88
C GLU A 21 -3.22 -4.00 -7.15
N GLU A 22 -3.57 -2.75 -7.45
CA GLU A 22 -2.99 -1.60 -6.76
C GLU A 22 -4.12 -0.71 -6.28
N ARG A 23 -3.96 -0.17 -5.05
CA ARG A 23 -4.93 0.74 -4.46
C ARG A 23 -4.21 2.00 -4.02
N ALA A 24 -4.81 3.15 -4.30
CA ALA A 24 -4.25 4.42 -3.84
C ALA A 24 -4.53 4.60 -2.35
N LEU A 25 -3.53 5.06 -1.61
CA LEU A 25 -3.66 5.33 -0.19
C LEU A 25 -3.42 6.83 0.07
N PRO A 26 -4.08 7.40 1.11
CA PRO A 26 -4.06 8.85 1.31
C PRO A 26 -2.79 9.39 1.96
N LEU A 27 -2.00 8.56 2.63
CA LEU A 27 -0.84 9.03 3.39
C LEU A 27 0.45 8.63 2.68
N ALA A 28 1.58 9.17 3.15
CA ALA A 28 2.88 8.81 2.60
C ALA A 28 3.19 7.33 2.90
N PRO A 29 4.06 6.69 2.09
CA PRO A 29 4.34 5.25 2.29
C PRO A 29 4.84 4.90 3.68
N ASP A 30 5.64 5.77 4.29
CA ASP A 30 6.19 5.49 5.63
C ASP A 30 5.17 5.66 6.74
N ALA A 31 3.94 6.09 6.41
CA ALA A 31 2.86 6.18 7.39
C ALA A 31 2.16 4.83 7.61
N TYR A 32 2.59 3.79 6.92
CA TYR A 32 1.95 2.47 6.99
C TYR A 32 2.94 1.43 7.50
N ALA A 33 2.42 0.50 8.31
CA ALA A 33 3.18 -0.64 8.81
C ALA A 33 2.66 -1.89 8.16
N LEU A 34 3.57 -2.73 7.69
CA LEU A 34 3.25 -4.00 7.06
C LEU A 34 3.76 -5.12 7.96
N GLU A 35 2.93 -6.13 8.16
CA GLU A 35 3.29 -7.25 9.02
C GLU A 35 2.75 -8.55 8.45
N GLU A 36 3.61 -9.57 8.40
CA GLU A 36 3.16 -10.92 8.10
C GLU A 36 2.74 -11.57 9.40
N VAL A 37 1.44 -11.70 9.61
CA VAL A 37 0.88 -12.16 10.88
C VAL A 37 0.78 -13.70 10.93
N SER A 38 0.76 -14.33 9.77
CA SER A 38 0.87 -15.80 9.66
C SER A 38 1.37 -16.08 8.24
N PRO A 39 1.78 -17.33 7.93
CA PRO A 39 2.33 -17.61 6.60
C PRO A 39 1.39 -17.13 5.49
N ASP A 40 1.92 -16.28 4.61
CA ASP A 40 1.23 -15.71 3.46
C ASP A 40 0.03 -14.82 3.81
N TRP A 41 -0.17 -14.49 5.10
CA TRP A 41 -1.26 -13.60 5.52
C TRP A 41 -0.68 -12.32 6.10
N TRP A 42 -1.01 -11.19 5.49
CA TRP A 42 -0.40 -9.91 5.80
C TRP A 42 -1.44 -8.90 6.26
N GLU A 43 -1.00 -7.97 7.10
CA GLU A 43 -1.80 -6.82 7.51
C GLU A 43 -1.05 -5.54 7.22
N VAL A 44 -1.79 -4.53 6.78
CA VAL A 44 -1.27 -3.17 6.60
C VAL A 44 -2.08 -2.26 7.49
N ARG A 45 -1.40 -1.50 8.35
CA ARG A 45 -2.04 -0.57 9.28
C ARG A 45 -1.45 0.82 9.14
N ALA A 46 -2.29 1.83 9.31
CA ALA A 46 -1.81 3.19 9.46
C ALA A 46 -1.15 3.31 10.83
N LYS A 47 0.12 3.72 10.86
CA LYS A 47 0.89 3.74 12.10
C LYS A 47 0.27 4.66 13.15
N ARG A 48 -0.24 5.80 12.71
CA ARG A 48 -0.70 6.84 13.60
C ARG A 48 -2.00 6.49 14.31
N SER A 49 -2.93 5.90 13.58
CA SER A 49 -4.26 5.60 14.12
C SER A 49 -4.42 4.14 14.51
N GLY A 50 -3.56 3.26 13.99
CA GLY A 50 -3.73 1.82 14.14
C GLY A 50 -4.81 1.24 13.25
N GLU A 51 -5.35 2.06 12.34
CA GLU A 51 -6.43 1.61 11.46
C GLU A 51 -5.96 0.50 10.54
N LEU A 52 -6.74 -0.57 10.45
CA LEU A 52 -6.44 -1.67 9.54
C LEU A 52 -6.85 -1.25 8.13
N ILE A 53 -5.85 -1.20 7.24
CA ILE A 53 -6.06 -0.80 5.85
C ILE A 53 -6.30 -2.01 4.97
N TYR A 54 -5.57 -3.10 5.22
CA TYR A 54 -5.68 -4.32 4.43
C TYR A 54 -5.37 -5.51 5.30
N SER A 55 -6.07 -6.60 5.07
CA SER A 55 -5.79 -7.89 5.67
C SER A 55 -6.08 -8.96 4.63
N GLY A 56 -5.10 -9.81 4.36
CA GLY A 56 -5.28 -10.85 3.35
C GLY A 56 -3.97 -11.43 2.89
N LEU A 57 -4.03 -12.09 1.74
CA LEU A 57 -2.86 -12.75 1.19
C LEU A 57 -1.79 -11.75 0.78
N GLY A 58 -0.55 -12.13 0.95
CA GLY A 58 0.62 -11.36 0.59
C GLY A 58 1.64 -12.19 -0.18
N PRO A 59 2.83 -11.66 -0.34
CA PRO A 59 3.33 -10.42 0.25
C PRO A 59 2.71 -9.16 -0.37
N VAL A 60 2.66 -8.10 0.43
CA VAL A 60 2.14 -6.82 -0.02
C VAL A 60 3.23 -5.77 0.08
N GLN A 61 3.08 -4.67 -0.66
CA GLN A 61 4.03 -3.56 -0.63
C GLN A 61 3.26 -2.25 -0.56
N VAL A 62 3.85 -1.28 0.15
CA VAL A 62 3.37 0.09 0.13
C VAL A 62 4.50 0.92 -0.47
N VAL A 63 4.24 1.51 -1.62
CA VAL A 63 5.27 2.22 -2.39
C VAL A 63 4.71 3.55 -2.88
N ARG A 64 5.63 4.46 -3.23
CA ARG A 64 5.23 5.68 -3.90
C ARG A 64 5.17 5.40 -5.40
N SER A 65 4.07 5.83 -6.03
CA SER A 65 3.93 5.66 -7.47
C SER A 65 5.04 6.41 -8.20
N THR A 66 5.54 5.82 -9.28
CA THR A 66 6.48 6.49 -10.16
C THR A 66 5.77 7.35 -11.20
N ALA A 67 4.46 7.19 -11.33
CA ALA A 67 3.66 7.95 -12.28
C ALA A 67 2.91 9.05 -11.52
N PRO A 68 3.07 10.31 -11.91
CA PRO A 68 2.32 11.40 -11.27
C PRO A 68 0.87 11.42 -11.76
N PHE A 69 0.04 12.03 -10.97
CA PHE A 69 -1.32 12.34 -11.37
C PHE A 69 -1.40 13.77 -11.90
#